data_402834cecc455e952d9a7b4f0bcc9f84
#
_entry.id   402834cecc455e952d9a7b4f0bcc9f84
#
_cell.length_a   1.000
_cell.length_b   1.000
_cell.length_c   1.000
_cell.angle_alpha   90.00
_cell.angle_beta   90.00
_cell.angle_gamma   90.00
#
_symmetry.space_group_name_H-M   'P 1'
#
loop_
_entity.id
_entity.type
_entity.pdbx_description
1 polymer ?
#
loop_
_entity_poly.entity_id
_entity_poly.type
_entity_poly.pdbx_seq_one_letter_code
_entity_poly.pdbx_strand_id
1 'polypeptide(L)'
;MIDNNLRPYTIRLFVPDGNPNSFKIIDKMNWTGVGLEISRDAWEIHRNRNEFIQAGVYILIGQDEETELPILYIGQGDGVKTRIDSHYKSKMFWDRVLVFISSNGGLNRAHITWIEWALIIRANEIGRSKLDNNTTPNEPVLTEYEKADTQEFLNEILSVLPLVDIKVFDKGKKIDVKNSVSLKKSKDIIQDTVIVPAQEDGFKDVFLGEKSWYAIRIGGGKLNEIKYIAAYQTSPISAITHYAEVESIEAYGDGGKYKLNFKSNAIEIKPVEFGKAKAGSMQSPRYTDLETLLKAKTIKDIFGK
;
A
#
# COMPACT_ATOMS: atom_id res chain seq x y z
N MET A 1 -15.00 -1.47 24.03
CA MET A 1 -15.12 -0.01 24.21
C MET A 1 -14.83 0.62 22.87
N ILE A 2 -15.77 1.36 22.28
CA ILE A 2 -15.55 2.20 21.10
C ILE A 2 -14.52 3.23 21.56
N ASP A 3 -13.43 3.36 20.79
CA ASP A 3 -12.42 4.38 21.04
C ASP A 3 -13.11 5.76 21.03
N ASN A 4 -13.28 6.35 22.23
CA ASN A 4 -14.05 7.58 22.42
C ASN A 4 -13.47 8.81 21.71
N ASN A 5 -12.36 8.65 20.97
CA ASN A 5 -11.70 9.71 20.19
C ASN A 5 -12.06 9.70 18.69
N LEU A 6 -12.79 8.71 18.19
CA LEU A 6 -13.22 8.68 16.80
C LEU A 6 -14.47 9.53 16.62
N ARG A 7 -14.35 10.65 15.91
CA ARG A 7 -15.47 11.52 15.56
C ARG A 7 -15.90 11.24 14.12
N PRO A 8 -17.22 11.14 13.84
CA PRO A 8 -17.70 11.09 12.46
C PRO A 8 -17.28 12.34 11.69
N TYR A 9 -16.91 12.19 10.43
CA TYR A 9 -16.56 13.28 9.55
C TYR A 9 -16.97 12.98 8.12
N THR A 10 -17.10 14.03 7.30
CA THR A 10 -17.41 13.93 5.88
C THR A 10 -16.19 14.33 5.08
N ILE A 11 -15.87 13.52 4.06
CA ILE A 11 -14.90 13.86 3.03
C ILE A 11 -15.63 14.05 1.71
N ARG A 12 -15.27 15.09 0.98
CA ARG A 12 -15.69 15.34 -0.39
C ARG A 12 -14.53 15.01 -1.32
N LEU A 13 -14.82 14.23 -2.34
CA LEU A 13 -13.89 13.93 -3.41
C LEU A 13 -14.47 14.51 -4.70
N PHE A 14 -13.78 15.49 -5.25
CA PHE A 14 -14.17 16.16 -6.48
C PHE A 14 -13.22 15.80 -7.61
N VAL A 15 -13.77 15.42 -8.76
CA VAL A 15 -13.03 15.02 -9.98
C VAL A 15 -13.29 16.05 -11.05
N PRO A 16 -12.42 17.07 -11.21
CA PRO A 16 -12.68 18.23 -12.06
C PRO A 16 -12.83 17.91 -13.55
N ASP A 17 -12.10 16.90 -14.05
CA ASP A 17 -12.11 16.49 -15.46
C ASP A 17 -12.98 15.27 -15.72
N GLY A 18 -13.70 14.76 -14.72
CA GLY A 18 -14.54 13.57 -14.82
C GLY A 18 -13.77 12.26 -14.91
N ASN A 19 -12.43 12.26 -14.97
CA ASN A 19 -11.60 11.07 -14.99
C ASN A 19 -11.02 10.77 -13.60
N PRO A 20 -11.52 9.76 -12.87
CA PRO A 20 -11.07 9.47 -11.51
C PRO A 20 -9.60 8.99 -11.41
N ASN A 21 -8.97 8.65 -12.53
CA ASN A 21 -7.58 8.24 -12.60
C ASN A 21 -6.62 9.38 -12.97
N SER A 22 -7.13 10.59 -13.20
CA SER A 22 -6.36 11.76 -13.63
C SER A 22 -6.09 12.70 -12.46
N PHE A 23 -7.12 13.43 -12.01
CA PHE A 23 -6.99 14.44 -10.99
C PHE A 23 -8.17 14.43 -10.02
N LYS A 24 -7.88 14.46 -8.72
CA LYS A 24 -8.89 14.54 -7.64
C LYS A 24 -8.53 15.61 -6.64
N ILE A 25 -9.54 16.31 -6.15
CA ILE A 25 -9.45 17.23 -5.03
C ILE A 25 -10.17 16.61 -3.84
N ILE A 26 -9.47 16.57 -2.70
CA ILE A 26 -9.94 15.94 -1.46
C ILE A 26 -10.12 17.07 -0.44
N ASP A 27 -11.34 17.23 0.03
CA ASP A 27 -11.73 18.25 0.99
C ASP A 27 -12.46 17.62 2.16
N LYS A 28 -12.13 18.05 3.37
CA LYS A 28 -12.74 17.60 4.61
C LYS A 28 -13.37 18.80 5.32
N MET A 29 -14.63 18.67 5.71
CA MET A 29 -15.32 19.70 6.49
C MET A 29 -14.56 20.00 7.79
N ASN A 30 -14.45 21.27 8.16
CA ASN A 30 -13.73 21.74 9.35
C ASN A 30 -12.21 21.52 9.30
N TRP A 31 -11.63 21.32 8.13
CA TRP A 31 -10.20 21.31 7.90
C TRP A 31 -9.82 22.41 6.90
N THR A 32 -8.79 23.16 7.20
CA THR A 32 -8.25 24.16 6.25
C THR A 32 -7.36 23.55 5.18
N GLY A 33 -6.99 22.29 5.33
CA GLY A 33 -6.20 21.55 4.36
C GLY A 33 -7.01 21.11 3.15
N VAL A 34 -6.34 21.02 2.01
CA VAL A 34 -6.85 20.44 0.78
C VAL A 34 -5.83 19.42 0.28
N GLY A 35 -6.30 18.20 0.00
CA GLY A 35 -5.52 17.18 -0.66
C GLY A 35 -5.75 17.19 -2.16
N LEU A 36 -4.70 16.99 -2.94
CA LEU A 36 -4.74 16.92 -4.41
C LEU A 36 -4.05 15.61 -4.82
N GLU A 37 -4.76 14.72 -5.49
CA GLU A 37 -4.18 13.50 -6.05
C GLU A 37 -4.12 13.63 -7.58
N ILE A 38 -2.94 13.42 -8.16
CA ILE A 38 -2.74 13.57 -9.61
C ILE A 38 -1.88 12.43 -10.11
N SER A 39 -2.31 11.78 -11.19
CA SER A 39 -1.46 10.82 -11.90
C SER A 39 -0.30 11.52 -12.60
N ARG A 40 0.81 10.81 -12.76
CA ARG A 40 1.98 11.33 -13.46
C ARG A 40 1.63 11.81 -14.88
N ASP A 41 0.82 11.04 -15.59
CA ASP A 41 0.43 11.38 -16.97
C ASP A 41 -0.43 12.63 -17.08
N ALA A 42 -1.19 12.95 -16.02
CA ALA A 42 -2.03 14.14 -15.96
C ALA A 42 -1.29 15.39 -15.41
N TRP A 43 -0.04 15.22 -14.92
CA TRP A 43 0.69 16.31 -14.29
C TRP A 43 0.85 17.53 -15.21
N GLU A 44 1.28 17.35 -16.45
CA GLU A 44 1.49 18.46 -17.40
C GLU A 44 0.21 19.24 -17.70
N ILE A 45 -0.94 18.57 -17.66
CA ILE A 45 -2.25 19.19 -17.93
C ILE A 45 -2.65 20.08 -16.75
N HIS A 46 -2.45 19.63 -15.51
CA HIS A 46 -2.97 20.26 -14.31
C HIS A 46 -1.95 21.12 -13.55
N ARG A 47 -0.64 21.01 -13.84
CA ARG A 47 0.46 21.67 -13.12
C ARG A 47 0.38 23.19 -12.97
N ASN A 48 -0.39 23.86 -13.81
CA ASN A 48 -0.53 25.33 -13.80
C ASN A 48 -1.70 25.83 -12.93
N ARG A 49 -2.33 24.95 -12.16
CA ARG A 49 -3.39 25.36 -11.22
C ARG A 49 -2.83 26.16 -10.05
N ASN A 50 -3.66 27.06 -9.53
CA ASN A 50 -3.27 27.96 -8.43
C ASN A 50 -2.92 27.24 -7.13
N GLU A 51 -3.47 26.05 -6.93
CA GLU A 51 -3.18 25.23 -5.76
C GLU A 51 -1.70 24.86 -5.66
N PHE A 52 -1.02 24.65 -6.79
CA PHE A 52 0.39 24.23 -6.82
C PHE A 52 1.41 25.34 -6.64
N ILE A 53 1.01 26.61 -6.66
CA ILE A 53 1.90 27.74 -6.35
C ILE A 53 1.98 28.00 -4.84
N GLN A 54 1.15 27.34 -4.03
CA GLN A 54 1.10 27.49 -2.58
C GLN A 54 2.16 26.66 -1.87
N ALA A 55 2.47 27.06 -0.63
CA ALA A 55 3.28 26.26 0.29
C ALA A 55 2.55 24.95 0.66
N GLY A 56 3.28 23.84 0.62
CA GLY A 56 2.69 22.55 0.93
C GLY A 56 3.69 21.42 0.99
N VAL A 57 3.19 20.25 1.34
CA VAL A 57 3.93 18.98 1.32
C VAL A 57 3.38 18.09 0.22
N TYR A 58 4.23 17.22 -0.32
CA TYR A 58 3.81 16.28 -1.35
C TYR A 58 4.47 14.92 -1.14
N ILE A 59 3.78 13.89 -1.61
CA ILE A 59 4.22 12.50 -1.58
C ILE A 59 4.15 11.97 -3.01
N LEU A 60 5.31 11.70 -3.61
CA LEU A 60 5.41 10.94 -4.85
C LEU A 60 5.27 9.47 -4.50
N ILE A 61 4.46 8.74 -5.24
CA ILE A 61 4.12 7.35 -4.97
C ILE A 61 4.32 6.55 -6.24
N GLY A 62 5.01 5.43 -6.11
CA GLY A 62 5.20 4.43 -7.15
C GLY A 62 5.35 3.04 -6.56
N GLN A 63 5.60 2.08 -7.42
CA GLN A 63 5.83 0.69 -7.05
C GLN A 63 7.30 0.34 -7.25
N ASP A 64 7.88 -0.37 -6.30
CA ASP A 64 9.19 -0.98 -6.48
C ASP A 64 9.00 -2.30 -7.22
N GLU A 65 9.57 -2.41 -8.42
CA GLU A 65 9.49 -3.61 -9.24
C GLU A 65 10.14 -4.84 -8.57
N GLU A 66 11.09 -4.59 -7.67
CA GLU A 66 11.85 -5.65 -6.99
C GLU A 66 11.22 -6.12 -5.68
N THR A 67 10.59 -5.22 -4.90
CA THR A 67 10.14 -5.52 -3.53
C THR A 67 8.63 -5.55 -3.37
N GLU A 68 7.86 -5.17 -4.39
CA GLU A 68 6.40 -4.94 -4.31
C GLU A 68 5.97 -3.92 -3.23
N LEU A 69 6.92 -3.33 -2.52
CA LEU A 69 6.63 -2.24 -1.60
C LEU A 69 6.41 -0.95 -2.38
N PRO A 70 5.47 -0.10 -1.95
CA PRO A 70 5.38 1.23 -2.52
C PRO A 70 6.68 2.00 -2.26
N ILE A 71 7.20 2.66 -3.30
CA ILE A 71 8.27 3.65 -3.18
C ILE A 71 7.63 4.99 -2.92
N LEU A 72 8.10 5.69 -1.90
CA LEU A 72 7.68 7.04 -1.60
C LEU A 72 8.86 7.99 -1.65
N TYR A 73 8.60 9.18 -2.17
CA TYR A 73 9.43 10.35 -1.91
C TYR A 73 8.55 11.44 -1.27
N ILE A 74 8.94 11.90 -0.10
CA ILE A 74 8.21 12.92 0.65
C ILE A 74 9.01 14.22 0.53
N GLY A 75 8.33 15.31 0.17
CA GLY A 75 8.98 16.60 -0.01
C GLY A 75 8.06 17.77 0.33
N GLN A 76 8.63 18.94 0.37
CA GLN A 76 7.92 20.20 0.63
C GLN A 76 8.39 21.31 -0.33
N GLY A 77 7.61 22.38 -0.43
CA GLY A 77 8.00 23.56 -1.18
C GLY A 77 7.09 24.76 -0.87
N ASP A 78 7.67 25.99 -0.91
CA ASP A 78 6.91 27.24 -0.81
C ASP A 78 5.98 27.44 -2.02
N GLY A 79 6.28 26.76 -3.12
CA GLY A 79 5.44 26.49 -4.26
C GLY A 79 5.73 25.06 -4.71
N VAL A 80 4.84 24.12 -4.42
CA VAL A 80 5.07 22.70 -4.65
C VAL A 80 5.30 22.36 -6.12
N LYS A 81 4.73 23.15 -7.04
CA LYS A 81 4.88 22.98 -8.49
C LYS A 81 6.33 22.86 -8.91
N THR A 82 7.18 23.81 -8.51
CA THR A 82 8.59 23.86 -8.93
C THR A 82 9.35 22.59 -8.53
N ARG A 83 9.05 22.06 -7.35
CA ARG A 83 9.66 20.85 -6.83
C ARG A 83 9.18 19.62 -7.60
N ILE A 84 7.86 19.50 -7.81
CA ILE A 84 7.28 18.37 -8.54
C ILE A 84 7.73 18.39 -10.02
N ASP A 85 7.81 19.58 -10.67
CA ASP A 85 8.35 19.73 -12.02
C ASP A 85 9.80 19.22 -12.15
N SER A 86 10.64 19.51 -11.14
CA SER A 86 12.00 18.98 -11.08
C SER A 86 12.00 17.45 -10.96
N HIS A 87 11.15 16.89 -10.10
CA HIS A 87 11.03 15.44 -9.91
C HIS A 87 10.36 14.75 -11.09
N TYR A 88 9.45 15.40 -11.80
CA TYR A 88 8.86 14.87 -13.02
C TYR A 88 9.93 14.57 -14.07
N LYS A 89 10.99 15.38 -14.13
CA LYS A 89 12.11 15.21 -15.06
C LYS A 89 13.18 14.22 -14.55
N SER A 90 13.39 14.13 -13.23
CA SER A 90 14.53 13.43 -12.65
C SER A 90 14.20 12.09 -11.97
N LYS A 91 12.95 11.87 -11.57
CA LYS A 91 12.49 10.67 -10.86
C LYS A 91 11.45 9.93 -11.69
N MET A 92 11.75 8.72 -12.12
CA MET A 92 10.88 7.94 -13.00
C MET A 92 9.98 6.94 -12.26
N PHE A 93 10.22 6.69 -10.99
CA PHE A 93 9.58 5.62 -10.21
C PHE A 93 8.11 5.88 -9.89
N TRP A 94 7.66 7.14 -9.84
CA TRP A 94 6.33 7.49 -9.37
C TRP A 94 5.29 7.52 -10.49
N ASP A 95 4.10 7.08 -10.18
CA ASP A 95 2.91 7.06 -11.05
C ASP A 95 1.85 8.08 -10.63
N ARG A 96 1.86 8.49 -9.36
CA ARG A 96 0.96 9.51 -8.82
C ARG A 96 1.64 10.34 -7.74
N VAL A 97 1.13 11.55 -7.54
CA VAL A 97 1.54 12.46 -6.47
C VAL A 97 0.32 12.88 -5.65
N LEU A 98 0.47 12.87 -4.32
CA LEU A 98 -0.44 13.55 -3.41
C LEU A 98 0.20 14.84 -2.93
N VAL A 99 -0.57 15.92 -2.95
CA VAL A 99 -0.14 17.23 -2.47
C VAL A 99 -1.11 17.70 -1.40
N PHE A 100 -0.60 18.24 -0.32
CA PHE A 100 -1.38 18.84 0.76
C PHE A 100 -0.97 20.28 0.95
N ILE A 101 -1.95 21.17 0.80
CA ILE A 101 -1.83 22.63 0.95
C ILE A 101 -2.85 23.13 1.96
N SER A 102 -2.75 24.40 2.34
CA SER A 102 -3.79 25.07 3.13
C SER A 102 -4.60 26.03 2.27
N SER A 103 -5.92 25.87 2.22
CA SER A 103 -6.82 26.71 1.40
C SER A 103 -6.81 28.20 1.79
N ASN A 104 -6.43 28.52 3.02
CA ASN A 104 -6.34 29.89 3.55
C ASN A 104 -4.89 30.43 3.63
N GLY A 105 -3.90 29.67 3.06
CA GLY A 105 -2.49 30.07 3.11
C GLY A 105 -1.86 29.96 4.50
N GLY A 106 -2.45 29.21 5.42
CA GLY A 106 -1.99 29.10 6.82
C GLY A 106 -0.70 28.31 7.01
N LEU A 107 -0.19 27.63 5.98
CA LEU A 107 1.09 26.92 6.05
C LEU A 107 2.25 27.83 5.65
N ASN A 108 3.25 27.95 6.51
CA ASN A 108 4.52 28.59 6.21
C ASN A 108 5.64 27.56 6.03
N ARG A 109 6.85 28.01 5.70
CA ARG A 109 8.00 27.16 5.47
C ARG A 109 8.36 26.27 6.67
N ALA A 110 8.26 26.78 7.88
CA ALA A 110 8.59 26.02 9.09
C ALA A 110 7.57 24.89 9.28
N HIS A 111 6.28 25.14 9.07
CA HIS A 111 5.21 24.14 9.15
C HIS A 111 5.40 23.02 8.12
N ILE A 112 5.61 23.37 6.84
CA ILE A 112 5.77 22.35 5.79
C ILE A 112 7.05 21.52 5.97
N THR A 113 8.12 22.11 6.48
CA THR A 113 9.35 21.37 6.79
C THR A 113 9.14 20.41 7.96
N TRP A 114 8.39 20.80 8.98
CA TRP A 114 8.05 19.95 10.10
C TRP A 114 7.14 18.78 9.68
N ILE A 115 6.14 19.03 8.82
CA ILE A 115 5.25 17.99 8.30
C ILE A 115 6.04 16.99 7.45
N GLU A 116 6.93 17.46 6.57
CA GLU A 116 7.83 16.61 5.77
C GLU A 116 8.65 15.69 6.68
N TRP A 117 9.34 16.27 7.68
CA TRP A 117 10.11 15.51 8.67
C TRP A 117 9.26 14.44 9.37
N ALA A 118 8.10 14.83 9.89
CA ALA A 118 7.23 13.93 10.64
C ALA A 118 6.70 12.77 9.78
N LEU A 119 6.37 13.02 8.51
CA LEU A 119 5.97 11.99 7.56
C LEU A 119 7.11 11.03 7.24
N ILE A 120 8.35 11.53 7.04
CA ILE A 120 9.54 10.71 6.79
C ILE A 120 9.83 9.81 8.00
N ILE A 121 9.85 10.37 9.22
CA ILE A 121 10.07 9.60 10.44
C ILE A 121 9.01 8.51 10.57
N ARG A 122 7.73 8.87 10.39
CA ARG A 122 6.63 7.91 10.49
C ARG A 122 6.71 6.79 9.47
N ALA A 123 7.06 7.10 8.22
CA ALA A 123 7.24 6.08 7.18
C ALA A 123 8.36 5.09 7.53
N ASN A 124 9.48 5.60 8.03
CA ASN A 124 10.61 4.79 8.49
C ASN A 124 10.24 3.90 9.69
N GLU A 125 9.54 4.45 10.69
CA GLU A 125 9.10 3.69 11.88
C GLU A 125 8.14 2.55 11.53
N ILE A 126 7.28 2.76 10.55
CA ILE A 126 6.27 1.77 10.15
C ILE A 126 6.85 0.73 9.20
N GLY A 127 7.80 1.11 8.34
CA GLY A 127 8.53 0.20 7.47
C GLY A 127 7.67 -0.49 6.40
N ARG A 128 6.56 0.13 5.97
CA ARG A 128 5.65 -0.41 4.93
C ARG A 128 5.88 0.19 3.54
N SER A 129 6.94 0.93 3.37
CA SER A 129 7.35 1.54 2.10
C SER A 129 8.85 1.67 2.04
N LYS A 130 9.39 1.72 0.84
CA LYS A 130 10.76 2.16 0.58
C LYS A 130 10.76 3.68 0.41
N LEU A 131 11.62 4.38 1.14
CA LEU A 131 11.78 5.82 0.94
C LEU A 131 12.90 6.09 -0.07
N ASP A 132 12.59 6.94 -1.06
CA ASP A 132 13.56 7.48 -2.01
C ASP A 132 14.18 8.80 -1.52
N ASN A 133 13.95 9.15 -0.25
CA ASN A 133 14.60 10.26 0.42
C ASN A 133 16.03 9.86 0.83
N ASN A 134 17.03 10.51 0.25
CA ASN A 134 18.45 10.21 0.54
C ASN A 134 18.87 10.60 1.97
N THR A 135 18.15 11.53 2.58
CA THR A 135 18.44 12.04 3.93
C THR A 135 17.16 12.21 4.73
N THR A 136 17.25 11.93 6.01
CA THR A 136 16.19 12.30 6.97
C THR A 136 16.54 13.69 7.51
N PRO A 137 15.69 14.70 7.32
CA PRO A 137 15.94 16.02 7.89
C PRO A 137 15.91 15.98 9.43
N ASN A 138 16.57 16.96 10.07
CA ASN A 138 16.40 17.16 11.50
C ASN A 138 15.01 17.76 11.79
N GLU A 139 14.47 17.49 13.00
CA GLU A 139 13.22 18.12 13.44
C GLU A 139 13.37 19.65 13.48
N PRO A 140 12.57 20.40 12.71
CA PRO A 140 12.58 21.85 12.78
C PRO A 140 12.05 22.34 14.13
N VAL A 141 12.61 23.44 14.62
CA VAL A 141 12.14 24.08 15.85
C VAL A 141 10.91 24.93 15.53
N LEU A 142 9.79 24.56 16.16
CA LEU A 142 8.54 25.33 16.16
C LEU A 142 8.25 25.81 17.58
N THR A 143 7.51 26.90 17.70
CA THR A 143 6.93 27.29 18.99
C THR A 143 5.89 26.25 19.43
N GLU A 144 5.54 26.23 20.70
CA GLU A 144 4.62 25.23 21.26
C GLU A 144 3.25 25.25 20.54
N TYR A 145 2.70 26.41 20.28
CA TYR A 145 1.41 26.55 19.58
C TYR A 145 1.52 26.20 18.08
N GLU A 146 2.59 26.60 17.40
CA GLU A 146 2.82 26.22 15.99
C GLU A 146 2.94 24.70 15.87
N LYS A 147 3.63 24.05 16.83
CA LYS A 147 3.77 22.60 16.85
C LYS A 147 2.41 21.91 17.05
N ALA A 148 1.56 22.43 17.94
CA ALA A 148 0.21 21.90 18.17
C ALA A 148 -0.67 22.02 16.92
N ASP A 149 -0.70 23.17 16.27
CA ASP A 149 -1.48 23.40 15.05
C ASP A 149 -0.97 22.56 13.87
N THR A 150 0.35 22.47 13.70
CA THR A 150 0.97 21.67 12.64
C THR A 150 0.76 20.18 12.85
N GLN A 151 0.79 19.71 14.10
CA GLN A 151 0.49 18.34 14.46
C GLN A 151 -0.96 17.98 14.12
N GLU A 152 -1.91 18.88 14.40
CA GLU A 152 -3.32 18.65 14.06
C GLU A 152 -3.50 18.60 12.54
N PHE A 153 -2.84 19.51 11.79
CA PHE A 153 -2.85 19.46 10.33
C PHE A 153 -2.30 18.11 9.80
N LEU A 154 -1.21 17.61 10.40
CA LEU A 154 -0.66 16.28 10.06
C LEU A 154 -1.63 15.15 10.39
N ASN A 155 -2.33 15.21 11.52
CA ASN A 155 -3.32 14.20 11.91
C ASN A 155 -4.44 14.12 10.86
N GLU A 156 -4.85 15.25 10.32
CA GLU A 156 -5.85 15.34 9.26
C GLU A 156 -5.32 14.73 7.95
N ILE A 157 -4.08 15.02 7.54
CA ILE A 157 -3.43 14.35 6.40
C ILE A 157 -3.48 12.83 6.60
N LEU A 158 -3.05 12.36 7.76
CA LEU A 158 -3.02 10.92 8.07
C LEU A 158 -4.41 10.29 8.08
N SER A 159 -5.48 11.04 8.38
CA SER A 159 -6.87 10.57 8.31
C SER A 159 -7.38 10.43 6.87
N VAL A 160 -6.84 11.23 5.95
CA VAL A 160 -7.22 11.23 4.53
C VAL A 160 -6.50 10.15 3.74
N LEU A 161 -5.21 9.90 4.02
CA LEU A 161 -4.36 8.99 3.25
C LEU A 161 -4.94 7.59 3.04
N PRO A 162 -5.52 6.90 4.05
CA PRO A 162 -6.13 5.57 3.84
C PRO A 162 -7.34 5.58 2.90
N LEU A 163 -8.01 6.71 2.76
CA LEU A 163 -9.21 6.85 1.91
C LEU A 163 -8.87 6.98 0.42
N VAL A 164 -7.60 7.31 0.12
CA VAL A 164 -7.02 7.34 -1.22
C VAL A 164 -6.04 6.17 -1.42
N ASP A 165 -6.28 5.09 -0.68
CA ASP A 165 -5.53 3.82 -0.74
C ASP A 165 -4.03 3.93 -0.40
N ILE A 166 -3.68 4.85 0.51
CA ILE A 166 -2.33 5.00 1.04
C ILE A 166 -2.30 4.60 2.51
N LYS A 167 -1.99 3.34 2.76
CA LYS A 167 -1.98 2.73 4.11
C LYS A 167 -0.59 2.59 4.72
N VAL A 168 0.43 3.11 4.04
CA VAL A 168 1.84 2.99 4.47
C VAL A 168 2.14 3.72 5.79
N PHE A 169 1.32 4.71 6.15
CA PHE A 169 1.46 5.47 7.39
C PHE A 169 0.62 4.94 8.56
N ASP A 170 -0.13 3.86 8.36
CA ASP A 170 -0.97 3.29 9.41
C ASP A 170 -0.11 2.45 10.38
N LYS A 171 -0.05 2.88 11.62
CA LYS A 171 0.37 2.01 12.73
C LYS A 171 -0.74 0.98 12.88
N GLY A 172 -0.59 -0.20 12.29
CA GLY A 172 -1.58 -1.26 12.38
C GLY A 172 -2.09 -1.37 13.83
N LYS A 173 -3.36 -1.10 14.06
CA LYS A 173 -3.98 -1.33 15.36
C LYS A 173 -3.77 -2.81 15.67
N LYS A 174 -3.11 -3.12 16.81
CA LYS A 174 -3.31 -4.42 17.45
C LYS A 174 -4.80 -4.48 17.76
N ILE A 175 -5.52 -5.25 16.97
CA ILE A 175 -6.92 -5.53 17.25
C ILE A 175 -6.89 -6.50 18.41
N ASP A 176 -7.15 -6.00 19.63
CA ASP A 176 -7.56 -6.85 20.73
C ASP A 176 -8.89 -7.50 20.36
N VAL A 177 -8.81 -8.77 19.96
CA VAL A 177 -9.96 -9.60 19.60
C VAL A 177 -10.69 -9.99 20.89
N LYS A 178 -11.33 -9.03 21.57
CA LYS A 178 -12.40 -9.27 22.54
C LYS A 178 -13.38 -8.10 22.49
N ASN A 179 -14.59 -8.41 22.00
CA ASN A 179 -15.80 -7.59 21.95
C ASN A 179 -15.97 -6.66 20.74
N SER A 180 -16.37 -7.22 19.61
CA SER A 180 -17.15 -6.49 18.60
C SER A 180 -18.52 -7.12 18.45
N VAL A 181 -19.54 -6.42 18.97
CA VAL A 181 -20.96 -6.68 18.66
C VAL A 181 -21.21 -6.27 17.21
N SER A 182 -21.87 -7.16 16.51
CA SER A 182 -22.15 -7.16 15.08
C SER A 182 -22.83 -5.91 14.54
N LEU A 183 -22.16 -5.21 13.62
CA LEU A 183 -22.79 -4.53 12.51
C LEU A 183 -22.49 -5.34 11.25
N LYS A 184 -23.51 -5.62 10.43
CA LYS A 184 -23.43 -6.46 9.23
C LYS A 184 -22.25 -6.01 8.36
N LYS A 185 -21.16 -6.80 8.35
CA LYS A 185 -20.00 -6.64 7.47
C LYS A 185 -20.40 -6.93 6.04
N SER A 186 -20.13 -6.00 5.13
CA SER A 186 -19.62 -6.39 3.81
C SER A 186 -18.41 -7.29 4.08
N LYS A 187 -18.39 -8.49 3.51
CA LYS A 187 -17.30 -9.47 3.65
C LYS A 187 -15.98 -8.81 3.23
N ASP A 188 -15.19 -8.33 4.19
CA ASP A 188 -13.76 -8.13 3.96
C ASP A 188 -13.19 -9.54 3.78
N ILE A 189 -12.87 -9.89 2.55
CA ILE A 189 -12.26 -11.17 2.20
C ILE A 189 -10.86 -11.13 2.82
N ILE A 190 -10.66 -11.84 3.93
CA ILE A 190 -9.34 -11.99 4.57
C ILE A 190 -8.50 -12.81 3.59
N GLN A 191 -7.53 -12.20 2.93
CA GLN A 191 -6.63 -12.87 2.00
C GLN A 191 -5.56 -13.65 2.78
N ASP A 192 -5.94 -14.78 3.35
CA ASP A 192 -5.09 -15.62 4.20
C ASP A 192 -4.23 -16.64 3.43
N THR A 193 -4.34 -16.67 2.12
CA THR A 193 -3.68 -17.64 1.24
C THR A 193 -2.82 -16.93 0.21
N VAL A 194 -1.52 -17.26 0.17
CA VAL A 194 -0.60 -16.83 -0.90
C VAL A 194 -0.48 -17.94 -1.96
N ILE A 195 -0.64 -17.59 -3.22
CA ILE A 195 -0.43 -18.47 -4.36
C ILE A 195 0.91 -18.12 -5.00
N VAL A 196 1.79 -19.10 -5.15
CA VAL A 196 3.15 -18.94 -5.69
C VAL A 196 3.34 -19.71 -6.99
N PRO A 197 4.02 -19.14 -7.99
CA PRO A 197 4.43 -19.91 -9.16
C PRO A 197 5.48 -20.93 -8.78
N ALA A 198 5.32 -22.17 -9.24
CA ALA A 198 6.24 -23.27 -9.00
C ALA A 198 6.58 -23.98 -10.32
N GLN A 199 7.87 -24.08 -10.62
CA GLN A 199 8.38 -24.97 -11.67
C GLN A 199 8.40 -26.40 -11.17
N GLU A 200 8.43 -27.37 -12.08
CA GLU A 200 8.27 -28.80 -11.77
C GLU A 200 9.25 -29.30 -10.69
N ASP A 201 10.54 -28.98 -10.85
CA ASP A 201 11.57 -29.42 -9.89
C ASP A 201 11.36 -28.80 -8.51
N GLY A 202 11.17 -27.47 -8.46
CA GLY A 202 10.89 -26.76 -7.20
C GLY A 202 9.61 -27.23 -6.53
N PHE A 203 8.58 -27.57 -7.31
CA PHE A 203 7.35 -28.12 -6.76
C PHE A 203 7.56 -29.50 -6.12
N LYS A 204 8.25 -30.42 -6.82
CA LYS A 204 8.49 -31.78 -6.31
C LYS A 204 9.45 -31.80 -5.13
N ASP A 205 10.59 -31.13 -5.28
CA ASP A 205 11.68 -31.24 -4.31
C ASP A 205 11.44 -30.38 -3.08
N VAL A 206 10.97 -29.15 -3.26
CA VAL A 206 10.83 -28.16 -2.18
C VAL A 206 9.42 -28.15 -1.61
N PHE A 207 8.39 -27.94 -2.45
CA PHE A 207 7.03 -27.78 -1.97
C PHE A 207 6.48 -29.08 -1.36
N LEU A 208 6.67 -30.20 -2.05
CA LEU A 208 6.25 -31.51 -1.56
C LEU A 208 7.31 -32.19 -0.68
N GLY A 209 8.59 -32.15 -1.09
CA GLY A 209 9.67 -32.89 -0.44
C GLY A 209 10.13 -32.25 0.87
N GLU A 210 10.49 -30.97 0.84
CA GLU A 210 10.98 -30.25 2.02
C GLU A 210 9.85 -29.66 2.89
N LYS A 211 8.60 -29.72 2.46
CA LYS A 211 7.44 -29.06 3.12
C LYS A 211 7.71 -27.58 3.40
N SER A 212 8.30 -26.91 2.45
CA SER A 212 8.64 -25.50 2.56
C SER A 212 8.58 -24.81 1.19
N TRP A 213 8.60 -23.49 1.21
CA TRP A 213 8.80 -22.69 0.00
C TRP A 213 9.61 -21.47 0.35
N TYR A 214 10.66 -21.17 -0.41
CA TYR A 214 11.59 -20.10 -0.09
C TYR A 214 11.82 -19.14 -1.25
N ALA A 215 12.54 -18.07 -0.95
CA ALA A 215 12.88 -16.98 -1.88
C ALA A 215 11.64 -16.25 -2.44
N ILE A 216 10.51 -16.29 -1.73
CA ILE A 216 9.31 -15.53 -2.11
C ILE A 216 9.30 -14.15 -1.47
N ARG A 217 8.79 -13.18 -2.22
CA ARG A 217 8.52 -11.84 -1.70
C ARG A 217 7.08 -11.77 -1.25
N ILE A 218 6.85 -11.37 -0.01
CA ILE A 218 5.53 -11.20 0.58
C ILE A 218 5.40 -9.74 0.97
N GLY A 219 4.33 -9.08 0.53
CA GLY A 219 4.06 -7.68 0.91
C GLY A 219 4.01 -7.55 2.44
N GLY A 220 4.76 -6.58 3.01
CA GLY A 220 4.99 -6.47 4.47
C GLY A 220 3.72 -6.38 5.34
N GLY A 221 2.59 -5.94 4.78
CA GLY A 221 1.30 -5.95 5.48
C GLY A 221 0.60 -7.33 5.52
N LYS A 222 1.05 -8.30 4.69
CA LYS A 222 0.39 -9.60 4.55
C LYS A 222 1.04 -10.74 5.34
N LEU A 223 2.25 -10.54 5.86
CA LEU A 223 2.97 -11.56 6.63
C LEU A 223 2.15 -12.14 7.80
N ASN A 224 1.41 -11.28 8.50
CA ASN A 224 0.60 -11.68 9.65
C ASN A 224 -0.80 -12.23 9.25
N GLU A 225 -1.17 -12.12 7.98
CA GLU A 225 -2.47 -12.56 7.48
C GLU A 225 -2.37 -13.96 6.84
N ILE A 226 -1.19 -14.32 6.33
CA ILE A 226 -0.97 -15.59 5.61
C ILE A 226 -1.01 -16.76 6.58
N LYS A 227 -1.92 -17.68 6.30
CA LYS A 227 -2.09 -18.96 6.99
C LYS A 227 -1.85 -20.14 6.05
N TYR A 228 -1.98 -19.92 4.75
CA TYR A 228 -1.88 -20.94 3.73
C TYR A 228 -1.03 -20.50 2.56
N ILE A 229 -0.39 -21.47 1.92
CA ILE A 229 0.33 -21.30 0.67
C ILE A 229 -0.19 -22.30 -0.35
N ALA A 230 -0.39 -21.88 -1.60
CA ALA A 230 -0.80 -22.74 -2.69
C ALA A 230 0.19 -22.66 -3.86
N ALA A 231 0.45 -23.77 -4.51
CA ALA A 231 1.39 -23.87 -5.63
C ALA A 231 0.64 -23.84 -6.97
N TYR A 232 0.89 -22.78 -7.76
CA TYR A 232 0.55 -22.76 -9.17
C TYR A 232 1.69 -23.40 -9.95
N GLN A 233 1.49 -24.62 -10.41
CA GLN A 233 2.44 -25.27 -11.29
C GLN A 233 2.43 -24.60 -12.67
N THR A 234 3.60 -24.17 -13.13
CA THR A 234 3.73 -23.55 -14.45
C THR A 234 3.53 -24.57 -15.58
N SER A 235 3.67 -24.15 -16.84
CA SER A 235 3.57 -25.08 -17.99
C SER A 235 4.48 -26.30 -17.81
N PRO A 236 4.02 -27.55 -18.15
CA PRO A 236 2.82 -27.83 -18.94
C PRO A 236 1.51 -27.95 -18.13
N ILE A 237 1.54 -28.01 -16.79
CA ILE A 237 0.35 -28.25 -15.96
C ILE A 237 -0.58 -27.04 -15.94
N SER A 238 -0.02 -25.85 -15.75
CA SER A 238 -0.75 -24.56 -15.75
C SER A 238 -2.00 -24.54 -14.86
N ALA A 239 -1.86 -25.01 -13.62
CA ALA A 239 -2.95 -25.09 -12.65
C ALA A 239 -2.44 -24.99 -11.20
N ILE A 240 -3.30 -24.57 -10.27
CA ILE A 240 -3.07 -24.72 -8.83
C ILE A 240 -3.57 -26.10 -8.44
N THR A 241 -2.70 -26.92 -7.88
CA THR A 241 -2.98 -28.32 -7.59
C THR A 241 -2.85 -28.69 -6.12
N HIS A 242 -2.10 -27.91 -5.33
CA HIS A 242 -1.84 -28.20 -3.93
C HIS A 242 -1.83 -26.91 -3.10
N TYR A 243 -2.16 -27.06 -1.83
CA TYR A 243 -1.95 -26.02 -0.82
C TYR A 243 -1.40 -26.65 0.47
N ALA A 244 -0.81 -25.82 1.33
CA ALA A 244 -0.34 -26.24 2.65
C ALA A 244 -0.67 -25.18 3.70
N GLU A 245 -0.86 -25.61 4.95
CA GLU A 245 -0.94 -24.72 6.11
C GLU A 245 0.46 -24.26 6.50
N VAL A 246 0.65 -22.96 6.68
CA VAL A 246 1.94 -22.35 7.05
C VAL A 246 2.09 -22.41 8.56
N GLU A 247 3.22 -22.95 9.03
CA GLU A 247 3.60 -23.01 10.42
C GLU A 247 4.39 -21.77 10.84
N SER A 248 5.39 -21.42 10.03
CA SER A 248 6.23 -20.24 10.27
C SER A 248 6.65 -19.55 8.98
N ILE A 249 6.90 -18.26 9.10
CA ILE A 249 7.44 -17.42 8.02
C ILE A 249 8.74 -16.81 8.54
N GLU A 250 9.86 -17.09 7.87
CA GLU A 250 11.19 -16.68 8.26
C GLU A 250 11.82 -15.82 7.16
N ALA A 251 12.68 -14.86 7.53
CA ALA A 251 13.46 -14.12 6.56
C ALA A 251 14.42 -15.07 5.82
N TYR A 252 14.56 -14.92 4.51
CA TYR A 252 15.41 -15.75 3.66
C TYR A 252 16.38 -14.91 2.84
N GLY A 253 17.65 -14.95 3.21
CA GLY A 253 18.71 -14.13 2.59
C GLY A 253 18.56 -12.63 2.87
N ASP A 254 19.36 -11.82 2.20
CA ASP A 254 19.49 -10.37 2.48
C ASP A 254 18.52 -9.49 1.65
N GLY A 255 17.60 -10.07 0.91
CA GLY A 255 16.82 -9.36 -0.12
C GLY A 255 15.32 -9.18 0.18
N GLY A 256 14.88 -9.19 1.45
CA GLY A 256 13.45 -9.05 1.79
C GLY A 256 12.59 -10.21 1.29
N LYS A 257 13.20 -11.38 1.09
CA LYS A 257 12.53 -12.62 0.75
C LYS A 257 12.23 -13.42 2.01
N TYR A 258 11.30 -14.34 1.89
CA TYR A 258 10.86 -15.18 2.99
C TYR A 258 10.90 -16.66 2.63
N LYS A 259 11.03 -17.49 3.65
CA LYS A 259 10.81 -18.95 3.62
C LYS A 259 9.56 -19.23 4.45
N LEU A 260 8.62 -19.98 3.88
CA LEU A 260 7.44 -20.50 4.54
C LEU A 260 7.66 -21.98 4.84
N ASN A 261 7.59 -22.36 6.11
CA ASN A 261 7.63 -23.73 6.55
C ASN A 261 6.20 -24.24 6.75
N PHE A 262 5.92 -25.45 6.29
CA PHE A 262 4.57 -26.02 6.34
C PHE A 262 4.38 -26.84 7.60
N LYS A 263 3.21 -26.73 8.19
CA LYS A 263 2.82 -27.47 9.40
C LYS A 263 2.68 -28.97 9.14
N SER A 264 2.29 -29.34 7.93
CA SER A 264 2.07 -30.72 7.50
C SER A 264 2.38 -30.89 6.01
N ASN A 265 2.21 -32.09 5.47
CA ASN A 265 2.29 -32.30 4.03
C ASN A 265 1.28 -31.42 3.29
N ALA A 266 1.66 -31.00 2.10
CA ALA A 266 0.76 -30.30 1.21
C ALA A 266 -0.46 -31.18 0.85
N ILE A 267 -1.61 -30.55 0.73
CA ILE A 267 -2.89 -31.20 0.44
C ILE A 267 -3.20 -30.99 -1.03
N GLU A 268 -3.43 -32.08 -1.73
CA GLU A 268 -3.89 -32.06 -3.12
C GLU A 268 -5.33 -31.55 -3.21
N ILE A 269 -5.60 -30.68 -4.17
CA ILE A 269 -6.94 -30.15 -4.45
C ILE A 269 -7.34 -30.40 -5.89
N LYS A 270 -8.64 -30.28 -6.16
CA LYS A 270 -9.13 -30.28 -7.53
C LYS A 270 -8.39 -29.15 -8.29
N PRO A 271 -7.74 -29.45 -9.43
CA PRO A 271 -6.96 -28.46 -10.15
C PRO A 271 -7.76 -27.19 -10.49
N VAL A 272 -7.20 -26.04 -10.14
CA VAL A 272 -7.72 -24.74 -10.56
C VAL A 272 -6.94 -24.31 -11.79
N GLU A 273 -7.55 -24.50 -12.95
CA GLU A 273 -6.87 -24.32 -14.24
C GLU A 273 -6.59 -22.84 -14.56
N PHE A 274 -5.56 -22.58 -15.35
CA PHE A 274 -5.26 -21.22 -15.82
C PHE A 274 -6.44 -20.66 -16.63
N GLY A 275 -7.07 -21.48 -17.46
CA GLY A 275 -8.24 -21.12 -18.26
C GLY A 275 -7.98 -19.94 -19.19
N LYS A 276 -8.89 -18.96 -19.21
CA LYS A 276 -8.79 -17.73 -20.02
C LYS A 276 -8.19 -16.55 -19.24
N ALA A 277 -7.35 -16.80 -18.23
CA ALA A 277 -6.67 -15.73 -17.51
C ALA A 277 -5.65 -15.00 -18.41
N LYS A 278 -5.32 -13.74 -18.08
CA LYS A 278 -4.36 -12.95 -18.85
C LYS A 278 -2.97 -13.61 -18.73
N ALA A 279 -2.26 -13.72 -19.87
CA ALA A 279 -0.88 -14.21 -19.88
C ALA A 279 -0.02 -13.41 -18.88
N GLY A 280 0.82 -14.11 -18.11
CA GLY A 280 1.67 -13.50 -17.09
C GLY A 280 1.01 -13.26 -15.73
N SER A 281 -0.32 -13.45 -15.57
CA SER A 281 -1.03 -13.17 -14.31
C SER A 281 -0.59 -14.03 -13.12
N MET A 282 0.13 -15.11 -13.34
CA MET A 282 0.63 -16.04 -12.32
C MET A 282 2.16 -16.14 -12.26
N GLN A 283 2.86 -15.10 -12.70
CA GLN A 283 4.34 -15.05 -12.66
C GLN A 283 4.89 -14.54 -11.31
N SER A 284 4.04 -13.93 -10.49
CA SER A 284 4.38 -13.42 -9.15
C SER A 284 3.40 -13.95 -8.11
N PRO A 285 3.73 -13.87 -6.79
CA PRO A 285 2.82 -14.25 -5.73
C PRO A 285 1.50 -13.47 -5.81
N ARG A 286 0.38 -14.19 -5.64
CA ARG A 286 -0.97 -13.62 -5.62
C ARG A 286 -1.67 -14.01 -4.32
N TYR A 287 -2.65 -13.22 -3.91
CA TYR A 287 -3.31 -13.42 -2.62
C TYR A 287 -4.81 -13.65 -2.81
N THR A 288 -5.37 -14.57 -2.04
CA THR A 288 -6.78 -14.90 -1.96
C THR A 288 -7.12 -15.43 -0.57
N ASP A 289 -8.34 -15.83 -0.34
CA ASP A 289 -8.72 -16.64 0.82
C ASP A 289 -8.85 -18.12 0.42
N LEU A 290 -8.63 -19.02 1.39
CA LEU A 290 -8.64 -20.47 1.14
C LEU A 290 -10.02 -20.95 0.64
N GLU A 291 -11.12 -20.37 1.13
CA GLU A 291 -12.46 -20.76 0.75
C GLU A 291 -12.74 -20.48 -0.74
N THR A 292 -12.30 -19.28 -1.20
CA THR A 292 -12.38 -18.89 -2.61
C THR A 292 -11.53 -19.82 -3.49
N LEU A 293 -10.28 -20.11 -3.06
CA LEU A 293 -9.40 -21.02 -3.78
C LEU A 293 -10.04 -22.40 -3.97
N LEU A 294 -10.57 -22.99 -2.91
CA LEU A 294 -11.14 -24.34 -2.94
C LEU A 294 -12.45 -24.45 -3.76
N LYS A 295 -13.15 -23.34 -3.95
CA LYS A 295 -14.38 -23.29 -4.77
C LYS A 295 -14.12 -22.97 -6.24
N ALA A 296 -12.96 -22.40 -6.57
CA ALA A 296 -12.62 -21.99 -7.91
C ALA A 296 -12.38 -23.18 -8.85
N LYS A 297 -12.70 -22.99 -10.12
CA LYS A 297 -12.36 -23.93 -11.19
C LYS A 297 -11.24 -23.38 -12.09
N THR A 298 -11.17 -22.07 -12.19
CA THR A 298 -10.17 -21.36 -12.99
C THR A 298 -9.56 -20.19 -12.22
N ILE A 299 -8.38 -19.73 -12.65
CA ILE A 299 -7.72 -18.54 -12.08
C ILE A 299 -8.64 -17.30 -12.16
N LYS A 300 -9.47 -17.23 -13.20
CA LYS A 300 -10.43 -16.14 -13.34
C LYS A 300 -11.50 -16.12 -12.24
N ASP A 301 -11.89 -17.27 -11.70
CA ASP A 301 -12.86 -17.37 -10.62
C ASP A 301 -12.31 -16.79 -9.31
N ILE A 302 -10.98 -16.79 -9.14
CA ILE A 302 -10.30 -16.23 -7.97
C ILE A 302 -10.10 -14.71 -8.11
N PHE A 303 -9.60 -14.25 -9.28
CA PHE A 303 -9.10 -12.89 -9.44
C PHE A 303 -9.98 -12.00 -10.33
N GLY A 304 -11.04 -12.51 -10.91
CA GLY A 304 -12.05 -11.76 -11.65
C GLY A 304 -11.49 -10.81 -12.71
N LYS A 305 -10.96 -11.32 -13.81
CA LYS A 305 -10.84 -10.55 -15.09
C LYS A 305 -10.07 -11.34 -16.11
#